data_acb387a56f4f69935b99d5fe51e48281
#
_entry.id   acb387a56f4f69935b99d5fe51e48281
#
_cell.length_a   1.000
_cell.length_b   1.000
_cell.length_c   1.000
_cell.angle_alpha   90.00
_cell.angle_beta   90.00
_cell.angle_gamma   90.00
#
_symmetry.space_group_name_H-M   'P 1'
#
loop_
_entity.id
_entity.type
_entity.pdbx_description
1 polymer ?
#
loop_
_entity_poly.entity_id
_entity_poly.type
_entity_poly.pdbx_seq_one_letter_code
_entity_poly.pdbx_strand_id
1 'polypeptide(L)'
;MTKTVSVCMATYNGARFVRHQLESILDGLGPGDEVVVVDDASTDDTADVVAAVEDGRIRLIRSETNRGYVKAFEAAIAEATREIIFLSDQDDEWVPGRRALLVEALRDRSIAAGDLVLLPDDAPLRSPLTGRPWHLQSLPAGGSLANELRLLAGDAPYYGCAMAFRREAKDLILPFPEFLVESHDLWIATVGNTARGLAHVQSPVLRRRLHDANASAPKPRGLRKALQSRWMLIRAWREASRRVGSLR
;
A
#
# COMPACT_ATOMS: atom_id res chain seq x y z
N MET A 1 -7.57 -8.62 -23.33
CA MET A 1 -6.34 -7.78 -23.17
C MET A 1 -5.93 -7.81 -21.72
N THR A 2 -4.65 -8.00 -21.43
CA THR A 2 -4.10 -7.97 -20.07
C THR A 2 -4.11 -6.52 -19.57
N LYS A 3 -4.67 -6.27 -18.38
CA LYS A 3 -4.67 -4.95 -17.74
C LYS A 3 -3.25 -4.45 -17.50
N THR A 4 -2.96 -3.19 -17.81
CA THR A 4 -1.65 -2.58 -17.52
C THR A 4 -1.57 -2.07 -16.09
N VAL A 5 -0.36 -2.09 -15.51
CA VAL A 5 -0.12 -1.80 -14.09
C VAL A 5 0.89 -0.68 -13.92
N SER A 6 0.61 0.28 -13.04
CA SER A 6 1.60 1.19 -12.45
C SER A 6 1.94 0.70 -11.05
N VAL A 7 3.21 0.52 -10.75
CA VAL A 7 3.70 0.28 -9.39
C VAL A 7 4.17 1.61 -8.82
N CYS A 8 3.56 2.08 -7.75
CA CYS A 8 3.92 3.29 -7.02
C CYS A 8 4.79 2.93 -5.83
N MET A 9 6.01 3.43 -5.81
CA MET A 9 6.99 3.21 -4.75
C MET A 9 7.42 4.54 -4.16
N ALA A 10 7.43 4.63 -2.83
CA ALA A 10 8.07 5.71 -2.09
C ALA A 10 9.41 5.24 -1.55
N THR A 11 10.48 6.03 -1.72
CA THR A 11 11.81 5.72 -1.21
C THR A 11 12.34 6.83 -0.31
N TYR A 12 13.04 6.45 0.75
CA TYR A 12 13.83 7.33 1.60
C TYR A 12 14.91 6.56 2.35
N ASN A 13 16.18 6.86 2.10
CA ASN A 13 17.34 6.23 2.73
C ASN A 13 17.27 4.68 2.72
N GLY A 14 16.96 4.12 1.55
CA GLY A 14 16.75 2.69 1.32
C GLY A 14 17.75 2.03 0.39
N ALA A 15 18.92 2.64 0.14
CA ALA A 15 19.93 2.17 -0.82
C ALA A 15 20.27 0.68 -0.66
N ARG A 16 20.24 0.17 0.58
CA ARG A 16 20.54 -1.23 0.90
C ARG A 16 19.53 -2.22 0.29
N PHE A 17 18.27 -1.82 0.10
CA PHE A 17 17.17 -2.74 -0.21
C PHE A 17 16.54 -2.50 -1.58
N VAL A 18 16.52 -1.23 -2.03
CA VAL A 18 15.68 -0.80 -3.15
C VAL A 18 15.99 -1.53 -4.46
N ARG A 19 17.25 -1.91 -4.72
CA ARG A 19 17.62 -2.68 -5.93
C ARG A 19 16.93 -4.03 -5.94
N HIS A 20 17.04 -4.81 -4.86
CA HIS A 20 16.43 -6.14 -4.76
C HIS A 20 14.90 -6.06 -4.89
N GLN A 21 14.29 -5.06 -4.25
CA GLN A 21 12.86 -4.83 -4.37
C GLN A 21 12.45 -4.52 -5.83
N LEU A 22 13.17 -3.64 -6.52
CA LEU A 22 12.90 -3.33 -7.92
C LEU A 22 13.05 -4.56 -8.83
N GLU A 23 14.08 -5.37 -8.63
CA GLU A 23 14.27 -6.61 -9.36
C GLU A 23 13.07 -7.56 -9.19
N SER A 24 12.61 -7.76 -7.95
CA SER A 24 11.43 -8.60 -7.67
C SER A 24 10.13 -8.07 -8.30
N ILE A 25 10.00 -6.75 -8.41
CA ILE A 25 8.87 -6.10 -9.08
C ILE A 25 8.95 -6.32 -10.60
N LEU A 26 10.10 -6.02 -11.19
CA LEU A 26 10.31 -6.08 -12.64
C LEU A 26 10.12 -7.47 -13.20
N ASP A 27 10.47 -8.52 -12.45
CA ASP A 27 10.21 -9.93 -12.78
C ASP A 27 8.71 -10.25 -12.91
N GLY A 28 7.86 -9.53 -12.18
CA GLY A 28 6.41 -9.69 -12.21
C GLY A 28 5.69 -8.82 -13.24
N LEU A 29 6.38 -7.88 -13.89
CA LEU A 29 5.80 -6.88 -14.78
C LEU A 29 5.94 -7.22 -16.27
N GLY A 30 4.91 -6.85 -17.06
CA GLY A 30 4.93 -6.89 -18.51
C GLY A 30 5.51 -5.62 -19.16
N PRO A 31 5.72 -5.64 -20.48
CA PRO A 31 6.33 -4.49 -21.20
C PRO A 31 5.44 -3.24 -21.22
N GLY A 32 4.14 -3.37 -20.99
CA GLY A 32 3.20 -2.23 -20.93
C GLY A 32 3.03 -1.62 -19.54
N ASP A 33 3.64 -2.23 -18.51
CA ASP A 33 3.57 -1.77 -17.14
C ASP A 33 4.61 -0.66 -16.86
N GLU A 34 4.51 0.02 -15.72
CA GLU A 34 5.47 1.04 -15.28
C GLU A 34 5.73 0.96 -13.77
N VAL A 35 6.88 1.46 -13.35
CA VAL A 35 7.24 1.67 -11.94
C VAL A 35 7.50 3.16 -11.74
N VAL A 36 6.68 3.81 -10.91
CA VAL A 36 6.83 5.22 -10.53
C VAL A 36 7.47 5.25 -9.15
N VAL A 37 8.73 5.62 -9.10
CA VAL A 37 9.49 5.76 -7.85
C VAL A 37 9.56 7.23 -7.49
N VAL A 38 9.08 7.59 -6.29
CA VAL A 38 9.26 8.92 -5.71
C VAL A 38 10.26 8.81 -4.58
N ASP A 39 11.44 9.39 -4.81
CA ASP A 39 12.47 9.52 -3.79
C ASP A 39 12.22 10.80 -2.97
N ASP A 40 11.96 10.63 -1.68
CA ASP A 40 11.57 11.70 -0.76
C ASP A 40 12.78 12.42 -0.16
N ALA A 41 13.68 12.89 -1.03
CA ALA A 41 14.93 13.56 -0.69
C ALA A 41 15.88 12.69 0.15
N SER A 42 16.19 11.48 -0.32
CA SER A 42 17.20 10.62 0.32
C SER A 42 18.54 11.30 0.44
N THR A 43 19.24 11.05 1.53
CA THR A 43 20.58 11.55 1.82
C THR A 43 21.69 10.50 1.61
N ASP A 44 21.28 9.26 1.33
CA ASP A 44 22.16 8.16 0.91
C ASP A 44 22.06 7.93 -0.61
N ASP A 45 22.68 6.88 -1.11
CA ASP A 45 22.75 6.54 -2.54
C ASP A 45 21.43 5.98 -3.11
N THR A 46 20.30 6.06 -2.40
CA THR A 46 19.02 5.44 -2.82
C THR A 46 18.61 5.83 -4.24
N ALA A 47 18.57 7.14 -4.52
CA ALA A 47 18.15 7.63 -5.82
C ALA A 47 19.10 7.23 -6.95
N ASP A 48 20.40 7.13 -6.65
CA ASP A 48 21.40 6.69 -7.63
C ASP A 48 21.34 5.17 -7.87
N VAL A 49 21.06 4.39 -6.82
CA VAL A 49 20.79 2.93 -6.95
C VAL A 49 19.56 2.69 -7.82
N VAL A 50 18.48 3.46 -7.65
CA VAL A 50 17.28 3.37 -8.50
C VAL A 50 17.61 3.73 -9.95
N ALA A 51 18.33 4.85 -10.16
CA ALA A 51 18.71 5.30 -11.51
C ALA A 51 19.65 4.32 -12.23
N ALA A 52 20.45 3.57 -11.47
CA ALA A 52 21.34 2.55 -12.00
C ALA A 52 20.64 1.22 -12.37
N VAL A 53 19.33 1.10 -12.14
CA VAL A 53 18.52 -0.01 -12.70
C VAL A 53 18.11 0.39 -14.11
N GLU A 54 18.83 -0.16 -15.10
CA GLU A 54 18.63 0.16 -16.53
C GLU A 54 17.38 -0.55 -17.09
N ASP A 55 16.18 -0.13 -16.66
CA ASP A 55 14.91 -0.63 -17.15
C ASP A 55 13.98 0.53 -17.52
N GLY A 56 13.58 0.60 -18.80
CA GLY A 56 12.76 1.69 -19.35
C GLY A 56 11.34 1.78 -18.75
N ARG A 57 10.93 0.81 -17.93
CA ARG A 57 9.66 0.85 -17.21
C ARG A 57 9.75 1.70 -15.93
N ILE A 58 10.97 2.01 -15.43
CA ILE A 58 11.17 2.79 -14.21
C ILE A 58 11.19 4.27 -14.54
N ARG A 59 10.40 5.04 -13.81
CA ARG A 59 10.42 6.49 -13.79
C ARG A 59 10.70 6.99 -12.38
N LEU A 60 11.89 7.54 -12.18
CA LEU A 60 12.33 8.13 -10.91
C LEU A 60 11.97 9.63 -10.87
N ILE A 61 11.34 10.04 -9.77
CA ILE A 61 11.03 11.42 -9.41
C ILE A 61 11.76 11.73 -8.12
N ARG A 62 12.64 12.73 -8.13
CA ARG A 62 13.40 13.16 -6.95
C ARG A 62 12.72 14.39 -6.33
N SER A 63 12.30 14.28 -5.06
CA SER A 63 11.75 15.40 -4.29
C SER A 63 12.89 16.32 -3.83
N GLU A 64 12.64 17.61 -3.78
CA GLU A 64 13.62 18.59 -3.26
C GLU A 64 13.73 18.54 -1.73
N THR A 65 12.66 18.13 -1.05
CA THR A 65 12.58 18.07 0.42
C THR A 65 11.84 16.84 0.88
N ASN A 66 12.24 16.30 2.03
CA ASN A 66 11.53 15.20 2.66
C ASN A 66 10.17 15.68 3.20
N ARG A 67 9.07 15.10 2.68
CA ARG A 67 7.69 15.40 3.04
C ARG A 67 7.00 14.23 3.75
N GLY A 68 7.72 13.14 3.93
CA GLY A 68 7.23 11.90 4.52
C GLY A 68 6.56 10.96 3.52
N TYR A 69 6.60 9.68 3.83
CA TYR A 69 6.14 8.60 2.95
C TYR A 69 4.70 8.76 2.45
N VAL A 70 3.80 9.34 3.26
CA VAL A 70 2.40 9.58 2.86
C VAL A 70 2.36 10.50 1.64
N LYS A 71 3.13 11.58 1.66
CA LYS A 71 3.20 12.54 0.54
C LYS A 71 3.96 11.99 -0.66
N ALA A 72 4.97 11.16 -0.43
CA ALA A 72 5.68 10.46 -1.51
C ALA A 72 4.75 9.47 -2.23
N PHE A 73 3.95 8.68 -1.50
CA PHE A 73 2.91 7.83 -2.11
C PHE A 73 1.83 8.64 -2.82
N GLU A 74 1.37 9.75 -2.25
CA GLU A 74 0.41 10.65 -2.90
C GLU A 74 0.94 11.11 -4.27
N ALA A 75 2.19 11.54 -4.32
CA ALA A 75 2.85 11.97 -5.55
C ALA A 75 3.00 10.80 -6.56
N ALA A 76 3.47 9.63 -6.11
CA ALA A 76 3.60 8.47 -6.97
C ALA A 76 2.26 8.02 -7.57
N ILE A 77 1.20 7.98 -6.76
CA ILE A 77 -0.16 7.65 -7.20
C ILE A 77 -0.67 8.71 -8.20
N ALA A 78 -0.42 10.01 -7.94
CA ALA A 78 -0.82 11.09 -8.83
C ALA A 78 -0.22 10.92 -10.23
N GLU A 79 1.03 10.50 -10.29
CA GLU A 79 1.80 10.28 -11.51
C GLU A 79 1.50 8.96 -12.25
N ALA A 80 0.84 8.00 -11.60
CA ALA A 80 0.51 6.70 -12.17
C ALA A 80 -0.47 6.83 -13.34
N THR A 81 -0.17 6.18 -14.48
CA THR A 81 -0.91 6.33 -15.74
C THR A 81 -1.69 5.08 -16.18
N ARG A 82 -1.35 3.88 -15.64
CA ARG A 82 -1.92 2.61 -16.06
C ARG A 82 -3.29 2.34 -15.43
N GLU A 83 -3.95 1.27 -15.92
CA GLU A 83 -5.33 0.93 -15.51
C GLU A 83 -5.43 0.47 -14.05
N ILE A 84 -4.37 -0.14 -13.52
CA ILE A 84 -4.32 -0.64 -12.15
C ILE A 84 -3.08 -0.08 -11.48
N ILE A 85 -3.23 0.36 -10.24
CA ILE A 85 -2.16 0.96 -9.44
C ILE A 85 -1.85 -0.01 -8.29
N PHE A 86 -0.59 -0.41 -8.18
CA PHE A 86 -0.04 -1.21 -7.10
C PHE A 86 0.81 -0.32 -6.21
N LEU A 87 0.77 -0.54 -4.90
CA LEU A 87 1.68 0.11 -3.97
C LEU A 87 2.83 -0.83 -3.60
N SER A 88 3.98 -0.24 -3.34
CA SER A 88 5.18 -0.99 -2.94
C SER A 88 6.05 -0.17 -2.02
N ASP A 89 6.47 -0.76 -0.90
CA ASP A 89 7.56 -0.23 -0.08
C ASP A 89 8.91 -0.55 -0.75
N GLN A 90 9.99 0.11 -0.32
CA GLN A 90 11.33 0.00 -0.95
C GLN A 90 12.15 -1.22 -0.51
N ASP A 91 11.70 -1.95 0.51
CA ASP A 91 12.50 -2.87 1.33
C ASP A 91 11.92 -4.30 1.44
N ASP A 92 10.85 -4.58 0.70
CA ASP A 92 10.16 -5.86 0.68
C ASP A 92 10.61 -6.75 -0.51
N GLU A 93 9.85 -7.81 -0.78
CA GLU A 93 10.03 -8.69 -1.93
C GLU A 93 8.67 -9.17 -2.46
N TRP A 94 8.41 -9.00 -3.77
CA TRP A 94 7.20 -9.51 -4.38
C TRP A 94 7.24 -11.04 -4.51
N VAL A 95 6.14 -11.71 -4.20
CA VAL A 95 6.02 -13.14 -4.50
C VAL A 95 5.64 -13.35 -5.96
N PRO A 96 6.08 -14.45 -6.59
CA PRO A 96 5.63 -14.84 -7.92
C PRO A 96 4.10 -14.94 -7.99
N GLY A 97 3.51 -14.39 -9.05
CA GLY A 97 2.06 -14.41 -9.25
C GLY A 97 1.29 -13.27 -8.56
N ARG A 98 1.92 -12.41 -7.75
CA ARG A 98 1.29 -11.24 -7.12
C ARG A 98 0.41 -10.44 -8.08
N ARG A 99 0.96 -10.12 -9.27
CA ARG A 99 0.24 -9.34 -10.28
C ARG A 99 -1.07 -10.02 -10.68
N ALA A 100 -1.05 -11.30 -10.97
CA ALA A 100 -2.24 -12.04 -11.38
C ALA A 100 -3.30 -12.10 -10.27
N LEU A 101 -2.89 -12.37 -9.02
CA LEU A 101 -3.78 -12.44 -7.86
C LEU A 101 -4.52 -11.12 -7.62
N LEU A 102 -3.79 -9.99 -7.60
CA LEU A 102 -4.39 -8.68 -7.34
C LEU A 102 -5.22 -8.18 -8.53
N VAL A 103 -4.79 -8.41 -9.77
CA VAL A 103 -5.57 -8.07 -10.97
C VAL A 103 -6.89 -8.84 -11.00
N GLU A 104 -6.88 -10.13 -10.66
CA GLU A 104 -8.10 -10.94 -10.60
C GLU A 104 -9.05 -10.45 -9.49
N ALA A 105 -8.52 -10.14 -8.30
CA ALA A 105 -9.32 -9.57 -7.21
C ALA A 105 -9.98 -8.23 -7.56
N LEU A 106 -9.38 -7.49 -8.49
CA LEU A 106 -9.89 -6.22 -9.00
C LEU A 106 -10.88 -6.37 -10.17
N ARG A 107 -11.24 -7.59 -10.61
CA ARG A 107 -12.20 -7.79 -11.71
C ARG A 107 -13.53 -7.10 -11.42
N ASP A 108 -14.07 -7.32 -10.21
CA ASP A 108 -15.38 -6.81 -9.77
C ASP A 108 -15.27 -5.86 -8.58
N ARG A 109 -14.06 -5.44 -8.23
CA ARG A 109 -13.77 -4.55 -7.11
C ARG A 109 -12.86 -3.42 -7.53
N SER A 110 -12.91 -2.31 -6.80
CA SER A 110 -12.09 -1.13 -7.08
C SER A 110 -10.76 -1.12 -6.32
N ILE A 111 -10.70 -1.78 -5.17
CA ILE A 111 -9.52 -1.86 -4.29
C ILE A 111 -9.32 -3.30 -3.85
N ALA A 112 -8.08 -3.76 -3.80
CA ALA A 112 -7.69 -5.08 -3.31
C ALA A 112 -6.56 -4.95 -2.28
N ALA A 113 -6.62 -5.78 -1.24
CA ALA A 113 -5.55 -5.96 -0.27
C ALA A 113 -5.22 -7.45 -0.16
N GLY A 114 -3.95 -7.78 -0.13
CA GLY A 114 -3.45 -9.15 -0.02
C GLY A 114 -2.80 -9.42 1.34
N ASP A 115 -2.75 -10.70 1.71
CA ASP A 115 -1.95 -11.16 2.83
C ASP A 115 -0.46 -11.03 2.53
N LEU A 116 0.35 -11.04 3.58
CA LEU A 116 1.81 -11.04 3.48
C LEU A 116 2.43 -12.03 4.47
N VAL A 117 3.67 -12.40 4.21
CA VAL A 117 4.53 -13.19 5.10
C VAL A 117 5.79 -12.41 5.42
N LEU A 118 6.53 -12.85 6.42
CA LEU A 118 7.75 -12.18 6.89
C LEU A 118 8.99 -12.91 6.37
N LEU A 119 9.98 -12.16 5.88
CA LEU A 119 11.31 -12.67 5.58
C LEU A 119 12.08 -12.97 6.88
N PRO A 120 13.02 -13.99 6.87
CA PRO A 120 13.39 -14.80 5.72
C PRO A 120 12.54 -16.08 5.56
N ASP A 121 11.76 -16.49 6.55
CA ASP A 121 11.23 -17.85 6.69
C ASP A 121 9.77 -17.99 6.24
N ASP A 122 9.22 -17.00 5.56
CA ASP A 122 7.81 -16.92 5.18
C ASP A 122 6.86 -17.07 6.40
N ALA A 123 7.31 -16.61 7.57
CA ALA A 123 6.54 -16.67 8.79
C ALA A 123 5.25 -15.82 8.69
N PRO A 124 4.11 -16.29 9.22
CA PRO A 124 2.88 -15.49 9.18
C PRO A 124 3.01 -14.24 10.05
N LEU A 125 2.42 -13.15 9.58
CA LEU A 125 2.24 -11.96 10.41
C LEU A 125 1.46 -12.32 11.67
N ARG A 126 1.78 -11.68 12.81
CA ARG A 126 1.10 -11.93 14.09
C ARG A 126 0.34 -10.71 14.55
N SER A 127 -0.89 -10.92 15.00
CA SER A 127 -1.71 -9.87 15.58
C SER A 127 -1.04 -9.29 16.83
N PRO A 128 -0.86 -7.96 16.92
CA PRO A 128 -0.29 -7.32 18.09
C PRO A 128 -1.19 -7.43 19.34
N LEU A 129 -2.48 -7.75 19.14
CA LEU A 129 -3.45 -7.88 20.21
C LEU A 129 -3.50 -9.31 20.78
N THR A 130 -3.40 -10.32 19.93
CA THR A 130 -3.62 -11.73 20.32
C THR A 130 -2.38 -12.61 20.18
N GLY A 131 -1.33 -12.18 19.47
CA GLY A 131 -0.15 -12.99 19.14
C GLY A 131 -0.42 -14.12 18.14
N ARG A 132 -1.65 -14.32 17.69
CA ARG A 132 -2.03 -15.36 16.73
C ARG A 132 -1.69 -14.94 15.30
N PRO A 133 -1.60 -15.88 14.32
CA PRO A 133 -1.49 -15.52 12.91
C PRO A 133 -2.56 -14.50 12.50
N TRP A 134 -2.17 -13.47 11.78
CA TRP A 134 -3.02 -12.34 11.46
C TRP A 134 -3.19 -12.21 9.96
N HIS A 135 -4.38 -12.58 9.49
CA HIS A 135 -4.74 -12.65 8.08
C HIS A 135 -5.94 -11.76 7.78
N LEU A 136 -6.01 -11.31 6.53
CA LEU A 136 -7.22 -10.68 6.00
C LEU A 136 -8.35 -11.71 5.98
N GLN A 137 -9.49 -11.39 6.57
CA GLN A 137 -10.64 -12.28 6.56
C GLN A 137 -11.47 -12.09 5.29
N SER A 138 -12.13 -13.15 4.82
CA SER A 138 -13.09 -13.05 3.72
C SER A 138 -14.10 -11.95 4.00
N LEU A 139 -14.33 -11.08 3.00
CA LEU A 139 -15.36 -10.08 3.08
C LEU A 139 -16.66 -10.60 2.48
N PRO A 140 -17.80 -10.37 3.12
CA PRO A 140 -19.09 -10.52 2.43
C PRO A 140 -19.12 -9.53 1.25
N ALA A 141 -19.99 -9.81 0.27
CA ALA A 141 -20.03 -9.08 -0.99
C ALA A 141 -19.96 -7.54 -0.79
N GLY A 142 -18.82 -6.94 -1.14
CA GLY A 142 -18.65 -5.50 -1.23
C GLY A 142 -18.22 -4.74 0.03
N GLY A 143 -17.47 -5.37 0.93
CA GLY A 143 -17.02 -4.71 2.16
C GLY A 143 -18.18 -4.49 3.15
N SER A 144 -17.88 -4.33 4.41
CA SER A 144 -18.93 -4.24 5.40
C SER A 144 -18.59 -3.25 6.51
N LEU A 145 -19.61 -2.73 7.16
CA LEU A 145 -19.47 -2.00 8.41
C LEU A 145 -18.67 -2.81 9.44
N ALA A 146 -18.84 -4.13 9.49
CA ALA A 146 -18.08 -5.00 10.36
C ALA A 146 -16.56 -4.93 10.08
N ASN A 147 -16.14 -4.88 8.81
CA ASN A 147 -14.73 -4.74 8.47
C ASN A 147 -14.18 -3.35 8.84
N GLU A 148 -14.97 -2.29 8.67
CA GLU A 148 -14.59 -0.94 9.11
C GLU A 148 -14.45 -0.86 10.64
N LEU A 149 -15.34 -1.50 11.38
CA LEU A 149 -15.24 -1.59 12.84
C LEU A 149 -14.00 -2.37 13.30
N ARG A 150 -13.61 -3.44 12.57
CA ARG A 150 -12.37 -4.17 12.83
C ARG A 150 -11.14 -3.31 12.54
N LEU A 151 -11.16 -2.53 11.45
CA LEU A 151 -10.11 -1.57 11.14
C LEU A 151 -9.98 -0.52 12.27
N LEU A 152 -11.10 0.04 12.72
CA LEU A 152 -11.14 0.95 13.87
C LEU A 152 -10.65 0.29 15.16
N ALA A 153 -10.93 -0.97 15.39
CA ALA A 153 -10.42 -1.74 16.54
C ALA A 153 -8.90 -2.01 16.44
N GLY A 154 -8.31 -1.92 15.23
CA GLY A 154 -6.91 -2.28 14.97
C GLY A 154 -6.71 -3.78 14.79
N ASP A 155 -7.76 -4.49 14.38
CA ASP A 155 -7.76 -5.92 14.11
C ASP A 155 -7.87 -6.22 12.60
N ALA A 156 -7.24 -5.39 11.77
CA ALA A 156 -7.19 -5.60 10.33
C ALA A 156 -5.77 -5.33 9.80
N PRO A 157 -5.08 -6.34 9.23
CA PRO A 157 -3.69 -6.24 8.78
C PRO A 157 -3.58 -5.63 7.40
N TYR A 158 -3.98 -4.38 7.25
CA TYR A 158 -3.74 -3.65 6.01
C TYR A 158 -2.34 -3.07 5.97
N TYR A 159 -1.65 -3.32 4.88
CA TYR A 159 -0.33 -2.76 4.56
C TYR A 159 -0.36 -2.23 3.14
N GLY A 160 0.07 -0.99 2.95
CA GLY A 160 0.10 -0.34 1.64
C GLY A 160 0.84 -1.18 0.61
N CYS A 161 2.01 -1.69 0.96
CA CYS A 161 2.82 -2.54 0.10
C CYS A 161 2.12 -3.82 -0.40
N ALA A 162 1.02 -4.26 0.22
CA ALA A 162 0.21 -5.39 -0.21
C ALA A 162 -1.11 -5.00 -0.90
N MET A 163 -1.27 -3.73 -1.27
CA MET A 163 -2.51 -3.20 -1.85
C MET A 163 -2.38 -2.87 -3.34
N ALA A 164 -3.53 -2.92 -4.01
CA ALA A 164 -3.72 -2.43 -5.38
C ALA A 164 -5.12 -1.86 -5.55
N PHE A 165 -5.31 -1.00 -6.55
CA PHE A 165 -6.62 -0.45 -6.87
C PHE A 165 -6.71 -0.08 -8.35
N ARG A 166 -7.95 -0.01 -8.85
CA ARG A 166 -8.23 0.49 -10.20
C ARG A 166 -7.98 1.99 -10.27
N ARG A 167 -7.50 2.47 -11.42
CA ARG A 167 -7.25 3.90 -11.63
C ARG A 167 -8.45 4.79 -11.33
N GLU A 168 -9.67 4.31 -11.60
CA GLU A 168 -10.90 5.03 -11.32
C GLU A 168 -11.12 5.30 -9.81
N ALA A 169 -10.54 4.49 -8.94
CA ALA A 169 -10.58 4.75 -7.49
C ALA A 169 -9.67 5.90 -7.06
N LYS A 170 -8.75 6.35 -7.92
CA LYS A 170 -7.82 7.45 -7.66
C LYS A 170 -8.55 8.73 -7.24
N ASP A 171 -9.68 9.05 -7.88
CA ASP A 171 -10.46 10.26 -7.58
C ASP A 171 -11.10 10.22 -6.18
N LEU A 172 -11.36 9.02 -5.63
CA LEU A 172 -11.83 8.85 -4.26
C LEU A 172 -10.68 8.88 -3.25
N ILE A 173 -9.50 8.39 -3.66
CA ILE A 173 -8.32 8.25 -2.81
C ILE A 173 -7.59 9.58 -2.70
N LEU A 174 -7.40 10.30 -3.81
CA LEU A 174 -6.64 11.55 -3.88
C LEU A 174 -7.54 12.80 -3.86
N PRO A 175 -7.01 13.94 -3.42
CA PRO A 175 -5.79 14.06 -2.64
C PRO A 175 -5.93 13.37 -1.28
N PHE A 176 -4.84 12.92 -0.69
CA PHE A 176 -4.90 12.42 0.67
C PHE A 176 -5.37 13.54 1.62
N PRO A 177 -6.28 13.24 2.59
CA PRO A 177 -6.71 14.25 3.54
C PRO A 177 -5.53 14.87 4.30
N GLU A 178 -5.51 16.18 4.49
CA GLU A 178 -4.40 16.88 5.16
C GLU A 178 -4.09 16.36 6.57
N PHE A 179 -5.10 15.82 7.26
CA PHE A 179 -4.92 15.21 8.58
C PHE A 179 -4.26 13.83 8.55
N LEU A 180 -4.06 13.25 7.37
CA LEU A 180 -3.46 11.92 7.18
C LEU A 180 -1.94 12.06 7.17
N VAL A 181 -1.35 12.00 8.35
CA VAL A 181 0.11 12.08 8.54
C VAL A 181 0.78 10.71 8.58
N GLU A 182 -0.01 9.65 8.73
CA GLU A 182 0.43 8.24 8.72
C GLU A 182 -0.68 7.33 8.19
N SER A 183 -0.37 6.07 7.88
CA SER A 183 -1.37 5.02 7.59
C SER A 183 -2.23 5.30 6.35
N HIS A 184 -1.60 5.66 5.24
CA HIS A 184 -2.28 5.81 3.94
C HIS A 184 -2.98 4.52 3.48
N ASP A 185 -2.46 3.37 3.89
CA ASP A 185 -3.05 2.04 3.72
C ASP A 185 -4.44 1.92 4.36
N LEU A 186 -4.58 2.37 5.62
CA LEU A 186 -5.87 2.37 6.32
C LEU A 186 -6.86 3.35 5.69
N TRP A 187 -6.38 4.49 5.16
CA TRP A 187 -7.21 5.41 4.38
C TRP A 187 -7.75 4.74 3.12
N ILE A 188 -6.89 4.10 2.33
CA ILE A 188 -7.30 3.40 1.10
C ILE A 188 -8.28 2.26 1.41
N ALA A 189 -8.02 1.48 2.48
CA ALA A 189 -8.93 0.43 2.92
C ALA A 189 -10.30 0.99 3.35
N THR A 190 -10.33 2.12 4.08
CA THR A 190 -11.56 2.82 4.49
C THR A 190 -12.35 3.32 3.28
N VAL A 191 -11.70 3.88 2.27
CA VAL A 191 -12.33 4.26 1.00
C VAL A 191 -12.97 3.04 0.34
N GLY A 192 -12.22 1.93 0.25
CA GLY A 192 -12.70 0.68 -0.33
C GLY A 192 -13.89 0.07 0.40
N ASN A 193 -13.88 0.08 1.74
CA ASN A 193 -14.99 -0.35 2.57
C ASN A 193 -16.24 0.52 2.33
N THR A 194 -16.08 1.82 2.38
CA THR A 194 -17.17 2.79 2.26
C THR A 194 -17.80 2.71 0.86
N ALA A 195 -16.99 2.56 -0.18
CA ALA A 195 -17.44 2.39 -1.57
C ALA A 195 -17.98 0.96 -1.85
N ARG A 196 -17.90 0.03 -0.89
CA ARG A 196 -18.21 -1.40 -1.06
C ARG A 196 -17.42 -2.06 -2.19
N GLY A 197 -16.24 -1.52 -2.47
CA GLY A 197 -15.36 -1.94 -3.56
C GLY A 197 -14.09 -2.66 -3.09
N LEU A 198 -13.97 -3.06 -1.82
CA LEU A 198 -12.79 -3.73 -1.29
C LEU A 198 -12.85 -5.25 -1.49
N ALA A 199 -11.74 -5.83 -1.92
CA ALA A 199 -11.51 -7.28 -1.98
C ALA A 199 -10.34 -7.67 -1.09
N HIS A 200 -10.39 -8.88 -0.52
CA HIS A 200 -9.28 -9.50 0.21
C HIS A 200 -8.74 -10.71 -0.55
N VAL A 201 -7.43 -10.74 -0.75
CA VAL A 201 -6.67 -11.87 -1.28
C VAL A 201 -6.01 -12.58 -0.10
N GLN A 202 -6.49 -13.77 0.23
CA GLN A 202 -6.02 -14.56 1.38
C GLN A 202 -4.73 -15.35 1.11
N SER A 203 -4.14 -15.14 -0.05
CA SER A 203 -2.80 -15.67 -0.38
C SER A 203 -1.75 -14.59 -0.16
N PRO A 204 -0.54 -14.95 0.31
CA PRO A 204 0.55 -13.99 0.39
C PRO A 204 0.87 -13.40 -0.98
N VAL A 205 0.90 -12.07 -1.04
CA VAL A 205 1.30 -11.32 -2.25
C VAL A 205 2.66 -10.66 -2.10
N LEU A 206 3.24 -10.73 -0.89
CA LEU A 206 4.45 -10.02 -0.53
C LEU A 206 5.19 -10.75 0.59
N ARG A 207 6.52 -10.71 0.55
CA ARG A 207 7.43 -11.02 1.65
C ARG A 207 7.93 -9.74 2.27
N ARG A 208 7.49 -9.46 3.50
CA ARG A 208 7.87 -8.26 4.21
C ARG A 208 9.16 -8.42 4.97
N ARG A 209 10.07 -7.47 4.79
CA ARG A 209 11.32 -7.40 5.55
C ARG A 209 11.13 -6.58 6.82
N LEU A 210 11.59 -7.13 7.96
CA LEU A 210 11.62 -6.40 9.23
C LEU A 210 13.06 -5.92 9.50
N HIS A 211 13.20 -4.62 9.75
CA HIS A 211 14.45 -3.99 10.18
C HIS A 211 14.16 -2.73 11.01
N ASP A 212 15.17 -2.21 11.69
CA ASP A 212 15.00 -1.11 12.65
C ASP A 212 14.52 0.22 12.03
N ALA A 213 14.68 0.38 10.73
CA ALA A 213 14.27 1.58 9.99
C ALA A 213 12.84 1.49 9.41
N ASN A 214 12.09 0.40 9.64
CA ASN A 214 10.70 0.32 9.17
C ASN A 214 9.84 1.43 9.80
N ALA A 215 9.04 2.12 9.00
CA ALA A 215 8.10 3.14 9.46
C ALA A 215 7.06 2.60 10.46
N SER A 216 6.72 1.31 10.36
CA SER A 216 5.83 0.61 11.28
C SER A 216 6.63 -0.08 12.38
N ALA A 217 6.70 0.56 13.57
CA ALA A 217 7.42 0.01 14.71
C ALA A 217 6.76 -1.27 15.27
N PRO A 218 7.55 -2.30 15.66
CA PRO A 218 7.02 -3.54 16.23
C PRO A 218 6.48 -3.40 17.66
N LYS A 219 6.64 -2.22 18.29
CA LYS A 219 6.23 -1.98 19.69
C LYS A 219 4.78 -1.50 19.81
N PRO A 220 4.02 -1.96 20.84
CA PRO A 220 2.68 -1.45 21.10
C PRO A 220 2.69 0.07 21.26
N ARG A 221 1.78 0.74 20.56
CA ARG A 221 1.61 2.20 20.68
C ARG A 221 1.06 2.53 22.04
N GLY A 222 1.61 3.54 22.74
CA GLY A 222 1.05 4.03 24.00
C GLY A 222 -0.40 4.54 23.82
N LEU A 223 -1.21 4.51 24.88
CA LEU A 223 -2.64 4.85 24.88
C LEU A 223 -2.96 6.16 24.13
N ARG A 224 -2.14 7.21 24.33
CA ARG A 224 -2.34 8.50 23.67
C ARG A 224 -2.24 8.38 22.14
N LYS A 225 -1.21 7.69 21.63
CA LYS A 225 -1.06 7.45 20.20
C LYS A 225 -2.17 6.56 19.64
N ALA A 226 -2.60 5.56 20.41
CA ALA A 226 -3.72 4.70 20.02
C ALA A 226 -5.01 5.52 19.86
N LEU A 227 -5.35 6.40 20.80
CA LEU A 227 -6.52 7.29 20.72
C LEU A 227 -6.41 8.28 19.55
N GLN A 228 -5.24 8.87 19.32
CA GLN A 228 -5.01 9.74 18.17
C GLN A 228 -5.22 9.01 16.83
N SER A 229 -4.69 7.79 16.70
CA SER A 229 -4.91 6.97 15.50
C SER A 229 -6.40 6.63 15.32
N ARG A 230 -7.13 6.31 16.38
CA ARG A 230 -8.58 6.05 16.29
C ARG A 230 -9.37 7.28 15.87
N TRP A 231 -9.02 8.44 16.40
CA TRP A 231 -9.63 9.71 16.00
C TRP A 231 -9.34 10.03 14.52
N MET A 232 -8.11 9.82 14.07
CA MET A 232 -7.73 9.96 12.67
C MET A 232 -8.59 9.03 11.77
N LEU A 233 -8.77 7.76 12.15
CA LEU A 233 -9.57 6.81 11.38
C LEU A 233 -11.06 7.19 11.34
N ILE A 234 -11.64 7.74 12.42
CA ILE A 234 -13.02 8.26 12.41
C ILE A 234 -13.14 9.43 11.42
N ARG A 235 -12.15 10.31 11.39
CA ARG A 235 -12.12 11.40 10.40
C ARG A 235 -11.99 10.87 8.98
N ALA A 236 -11.14 9.86 8.77
CA ALA A 236 -10.97 9.19 7.50
C ALA A 236 -12.29 8.57 7.01
N TRP A 237 -13.01 7.88 7.88
CA TRP A 237 -14.30 7.30 7.52
C TRP A 237 -15.36 8.35 7.16
N ARG A 238 -15.41 9.46 7.90
CA ARG A 238 -16.30 10.59 7.55
C ARG A 238 -15.96 11.20 6.19
N GLU A 239 -14.66 11.40 5.92
CA GLU A 239 -14.19 11.96 4.64
C GLU A 239 -14.46 10.99 3.48
N ALA A 240 -14.19 9.69 3.66
CA ALA A 240 -14.51 8.67 2.66
C ALA A 240 -16.02 8.62 2.38
N SER A 241 -16.86 8.71 3.42
CA SER A 241 -18.33 8.75 3.27
C SER A 241 -18.80 9.97 2.49
N ARG A 242 -18.18 11.14 2.74
CA ARG A 242 -18.46 12.37 1.99
C ARG A 242 -18.10 12.21 0.51
N ARG A 243 -16.90 11.70 0.18
CA ARG A 243 -16.43 11.52 -1.20
C ARG A 243 -17.28 10.50 -1.96
N VAL A 244 -17.60 9.37 -1.33
CA VAL A 244 -18.46 8.34 -1.94
C VAL A 244 -19.89 8.85 -2.12
N GLY A 245 -20.39 9.65 -1.19
CA GLY A 245 -21.72 10.26 -1.28
C GLY A 245 -21.86 11.29 -2.40
N SER A 246 -20.78 11.98 -2.77
CA SER A 246 -20.77 12.97 -3.85
C SER A 246 -20.77 12.37 -5.26
N LEU A 247 -20.56 11.06 -5.38
CA LEU A 247 -20.61 10.34 -6.67
C LEU A 247 -21.99 9.69 -6.95
N ARG A 248 -22.91 9.78 -6.00
CA ARG A 248 -24.29 9.26 -6.11
C ARG A 248 -25.26 10.39 -6.44
#